data_e0d6d676f99c53be98481d4445fde770
#
_entry.id   e0d6d676f99c53be98481d4445fde770
#
_cell.length_a   1.000
_cell.length_b   1.000
_cell.length_c   1.000
_cell.angle_alpha   90.00
_cell.angle_beta   90.00
_cell.angle_gamma   90.00
#
_symmetry.space_group_name_H-M   'P 1'
#
loop_
_entity.id
_entity.type
_entity.pdbx_description
1 polymer ?
#
loop_
_entity_poly.entity_id
_entity_poly.type
_entity_poly.pdbx_seq_one_letter_code
_entity_poly.pdbx_strand_id
1 'polypeptide(L)'
;MTRTRGDLRITDIQGFPTSFPVDPSNSVTLGIGRAVKRDAVVVKVTTDAGIVGWGESHHGRCPGAVAHLVNTTLRTLVLGMDAHDVVGVWDKIYTRQLASHGMGAGTCLAMSGIDMALWDIRGKALGVPLYRLLGGTSKPIRAYAGGVSLGYQEPKALVAEAQPLMAAGYKAVKLRVGDTPARDLARVAAIREALGEDIAILVDANTGYNVADVRKVMPGYEEHDVGWLEEPFPAHDYNSYALAASLGSVPLAAGENHYTRFEFNRLIEDGSVTILQPDLSKTGGVTEALRVAHLASAWKLPINPHTSMTGLNMAATIHFLAAIDNGGYFEGDVSKNNLFRDELVSTPYQVGSDGCVRPLERHGLGLEVNEKFLQAHPVIEGPGYV
;
A
#
# COMPACT_ATOMS: atom_id res chain seq x y z
N MET A 1 -8.62 -27.51 25.54
CA MET A 1 -9.72 -26.74 24.92
C MET A 1 -10.53 -27.67 24.06
N THR A 2 -11.82 -27.78 24.29
CA THR A 2 -12.75 -28.59 23.49
C THR A 2 -12.88 -27.97 22.10
N ARG A 3 -12.67 -28.77 21.06
CA ARG A 3 -12.81 -28.38 19.65
C ARG A 3 -14.29 -28.08 19.37
N THR A 4 -14.64 -26.82 19.06
CA THR A 4 -15.98 -26.52 18.54
C THR A 4 -16.06 -26.90 17.07
N ARG A 5 -17.25 -27.37 16.62
CA ARG A 5 -17.49 -27.82 15.24
C ARG A 5 -17.33 -26.56 14.34
N GLY A 6 -16.18 -26.44 13.64
CA GLY A 6 -15.86 -25.30 12.80
C GLY A 6 -14.56 -24.56 13.15
N ASP A 7 -13.88 -24.91 14.26
CA ASP A 7 -12.56 -24.36 14.59
C ASP A 7 -11.54 -24.73 13.51
N LEU A 8 -10.76 -23.72 13.08
CA LEU A 8 -9.72 -23.84 12.06
C LEU A 8 -8.38 -23.41 12.68
N ARG A 9 -7.54 -24.36 13.13
CA ARG A 9 -6.34 -24.06 13.90
C ARG A 9 -5.16 -23.65 13.02
N ILE A 10 -4.49 -22.56 13.38
CA ILE A 10 -3.22 -22.18 12.78
C ILE A 10 -2.15 -23.18 13.18
N THR A 11 -1.59 -23.90 12.21
CA THR A 11 -0.56 -24.92 12.42
C THR A 11 0.84 -24.43 12.07
N ASP A 12 0.96 -23.48 11.15
CA ASP A 12 2.24 -22.89 10.78
C ASP A 12 2.09 -21.47 10.23
N ILE A 13 3.15 -20.67 10.40
CA ILE A 13 3.30 -19.33 9.81
C ILE A 13 4.73 -19.19 9.30
N GLN A 14 4.88 -18.80 8.05
CA GLN A 14 6.17 -18.60 7.41
C GLN A 14 6.21 -17.24 6.72
N GLY A 15 7.23 -16.45 7.01
CA GLY A 15 7.58 -15.21 6.30
C GLY A 15 8.76 -15.46 5.38
N PHE A 16 8.58 -15.16 4.09
CA PHE A 16 9.58 -15.31 3.04
C PHE A 16 10.10 -13.94 2.64
N PRO A 17 11.31 -13.53 3.13
CA PRO A 17 11.94 -12.33 2.62
C PRO A 17 12.42 -12.62 1.19
N THR A 18 12.00 -11.78 0.26
CA THR A 18 12.28 -11.98 -1.17
C THR A 18 12.70 -10.68 -1.83
N SER A 19 13.60 -10.77 -2.81
CA SER A 19 14.15 -9.61 -3.52
C SER A 19 14.41 -9.94 -4.98
N PHE A 20 14.38 -8.90 -5.83
CA PHE A 20 15.00 -8.98 -7.16
C PHE A 20 15.70 -7.65 -7.50
N PRO A 21 16.80 -7.68 -8.28
CA PRO A 21 17.51 -6.48 -8.67
C PRO A 21 16.69 -5.67 -9.68
N VAL A 22 16.80 -4.34 -9.62
CA VAL A 22 16.25 -3.44 -10.63
C VAL A 22 17.33 -3.24 -11.71
N ASP A 23 16.97 -3.51 -12.96
CA ASP A 23 17.84 -3.20 -14.08
C ASP A 23 18.13 -1.69 -14.12
N PRO A 24 19.39 -1.24 -14.26
CA PRO A 24 19.73 0.18 -14.29
C PRO A 24 18.94 1.00 -15.32
N SER A 25 18.53 0.41 -16.45
CA SER A 25 17.71 1.06 -17.48
C SER A 25 16.24 1.28 -17.04
N ASN A 26 15.78 0.56 -16.02
CA ASN A 26 14.44 0.67 -15.44
C ASN A 26 14.45 1.31 -14.04
N SER A 27 15.62 1.77 -13.58
CA SER A 27 15.78 2.37 -12.27
C SER A 27 15.11 3.74 -12.22
N VAL A 28 14.38 4.00 -11.16
CA VAL A 28 13.63 5.25 -10.92
C VAL A 28 14.24 5.98 -9.73
N THR A 29 14.40 7.30 -9.86
CA THR A 29 14.85 8.17 -8.76
C THR A 29 13.65 8.90 -8.17
N LEU A 30 13.55 8.85 -6.85
CA LEU A 30 12.49 9.44 -6.02
C LEU A 30 13.13 10.31 -4.94
N GLY A 31 12.34 11.00 -4.12
CA GLY A 31 12.81 11.76 -2.95
C GLY A 31 13.63 10.94 -1.94
N ILE A 32 13.46 9.62 -1.96
CA ILE A 32 14.15 8.66 -1.07
C ILE A 32 15.38 7.98 -1.71
N GLY A 33 15.79 8.39 -2.90
CA GLY A 33 16.94 7.84 -3.64
C GLY A 33 16.57 7.07 -4.90
N ARG A 34 17.57 6.49 -5.54
CA ARG A 34 17.46 5.70 -6.76
C ARG A 34 17.25 4.23 -6.44
N ALA A 35 16.18 3.63 -6.96
CA ALA A 35 15.85 2.22 -6.74
C ALA A 35 16.91 1.29 -7.37
N VAL A 36 17.46 0.35 -6.61
CA VAL A 36 18.45 -0.64 -7.08
C VAL A 36 17.98 -2.08 -6.93
N LYS A 37 16.98 -2.32 -6.09
CA LYS A 37 16.29 -3.60 -5.96
C LYS A 37 14.86 -3.38 -5.47
N ARG A 38 14.03 -4.41 -5.61
CA ARG A 38 12.69 -4.47 -5.02
C ARG A 38 12.71 -5.56 -3.95
N ASP A 39 12.10 -5.28 -2.82
CA ASP A 39 12.01 -6.16 -1.67
C ASP A 39 10.55 -6.39 -1.30
N ALA A 40 10.23 -7.59 -0.78
CA ALA A 40 8.94 -7.90 -0.16
C ALA A 40 9.12 -8.95 0.94
N VAL A 41 8.13 -9.10 1.81
CA VAL A 41 8.00 -10.24 2.72
C VAL A 41 6.64 -10.87 2.49
N VAL A 42 6.63 -12.04 1.89
CA VAL A 42 5.40 -12.81 1.65
C VAL A 42 5.14 -13.69 2.87
N VAL A 43 3.92 -13.68 3.38
CA VAL A 43 3.52 -14.45 4.56
C VAL A 43 2.56 -15.56 4.16
N LYS A 44 2.90 -16.79 4.56
CA LYS A 44 2.07 -18.00 4.41
C LYS A 44 1.56 -18.44 5.77
N VAL A 45 0.25 -18.62 5.90
CA VAL A 45 -0.39 -19.19 7.09
C VAL A 45 -1.05 -20.50 6.69
N THR A 46 -0.78 -21.58 7.44
CA THR A 46 -1.33 -22.91 7.21
C THR A 46 -2.22 -23.32 8.36
N THR A 47 -3.31 -24.02 8.06
CA THR A 47 -4.27 -24.51 9.05
C THR A 47 -4.33 -26.04 9.13
N ASP A 48 -4.90 -26.58 10.20
CA ASP A 48 -5.08 -28.03 10.40
C ASP A 48 -6.05 -28.68 9.40
N ALA A 49 -6.84 -27.90 8.69
CA ALA A 49 -7.69 -28.38 7.59
C ALA A 49 -6.98 -28.30 6.22
N GLY A 50 -5.71 -27.90 6.18
CA GLY A 50 -4.92 -27.76 4.94
C GLY A 50 -5.27 -26.51 4.13
N ILE A 51 -6.10 -25.61 4.66
CA ILE A 51 -6.33 -24.30 4.01
C ILE A 51 -5.10 -23.42 4.24
N VAL A 52 -4.60 -22.84 3.15
CA VAL A 52 -3.45 -21.92 3.15
C VAL A 52 -3.92 -20.55 2.78
N GLY A 53 -3.51 -19.55 3.58
CA GLY A 53 -3.68 -18.14 3.26
C GLY A 53 -2.35 -17.44 3.01
N TRP A 54 -2.44 -16.40 2.20
CA TRP A 54 -1.28 -15.61 1.81
C TRP A 54 -1.49 -14.13 2.12
N GLY A 55 -0.41 -13.46 2.48
CA GLY A 55 -0.41 -12.02 2.73
C GLY A 55 0.94 -11.40 2.46
N GLU A 56 0.99 -10.08 2.52
CA GLU A 56 2.22 -9.29 2.41
C GLU A 56 2.45 -8.50 3.68
N SER A 57 3.63 -8.63 4.24
CA SER A 57 4.24 -7.68 5.17
C SER A 57 5.17 -6.77 4.38
N HIS A 58 5.01 -5.46 4.52
CA HIS A 58 5.95 -4.54 3.86
C HIS A 58 7.39 -4.79 4.34
N HIS A 59 8.34 -4.67 3.43
CA HIS A 59 9.74 -5.03 3.68
C HIS A 59 10.47 -4.13 4.71
N GLY A 60 9.92 -2.95 5.04
CA GLY A 60 10.54 -2.00 6.00
C GLY A 60 12.00 -1.64 5.67
N ARG A 61 12.41 -1.76 4.39
CA ARG A 61 13.80 -1.65 3.90
C ARG A 61 14.78 -2.65 4.51
N CYS A 62 14.28 -3.62 5.31
CA CYS A 62 15.05 -4.70 5.90
C CYS A 62 14.19 -5.97 5.94
N PRO A 63 13.89 -6.60 4.79
CA PRO A 63 12.95 -7.72 4.69
C PRO A 63 13.32 -8.89 5.58
N GLY A 64 14.60 -9.15 5.78
CA GLY A 64 15.08 -10.20 6.69
C GLY A 64 14.65 -9.99 8.14
N ALA A 65 14.68 -8.75 8.65
CA ALA A 65 14.25 -8.44 10.01
C ALA A 65 12.73 -8.63 10.20
N VAL A 66 11.93 -8.17 9.23
CA VAL A 66 10.47 -8.34 9.25
C VAL A 66 10.10 -9.83 9.18
N ALA A 67 10.72 -10.59 8.27
CA ALA A 67 10.50 -12.02 8.15
C ALA A 67 10.93 -12.77 9.41
N HIS A 68 12.04 -12.38 10.04
CA HIS A 68 12.50 -12.98 11.30
C HIS A 68 11.46 -12.77 12.41
N LEU A 69 10.89 -11.58 12.53
CA LEU A 69 9.85 -11.28 13.52
C LEU A 69 8.59 -12.14 13.29
N VAL A 70 8.17 -12.30 12.02
CA VAL A 70 7.07 -13.21 11.63
C VAL A 70 7.39 -14.65 12.03
N ASN A 71 8.58 -15.16 11.65
CA ASN A 71 8.95 -16.58 11.76
C ASN A 71 9.22 -17.04 13.19
N THR A 72 9.52 -16.12 14.09
CA THR A 72 9.92 -16.45 15.48
C THR A 72 8.86 -15.95 16.47
N THR A 73 8.85 -14.67 16.76
CA THR A 73 8.05 -14.11 17.85
C THR A 73 6.54 -14.19 17.55
N LEU A 74 6.09 -13.65 16.39
CA LEU A 74 4.66 -13.59 16.09
C LEU A 74 4.08 -14.98 15.84
N ARG A 75 4.81 -15.84 15.11
CA ARG A 75 4.44 -17.24 14.92
C ARG A 75 4.17 -17.93 16.25
N THR A 76 5.10 -17.83 17.19
CA THR A 76 4.99 -18.48 18.50
C THR A 76 3.80 -17.98 19.32
N LEU A 77 3.47 -16.69 19.21
CA LEU A 77 2.33 -16.09 19.91
C LEU A 77 0.97 -16.67 19.45
N VAL A 78 0.81 -16.97 18.17
CA VAL A 78 -0.50 -17.23 17.58
C VAL A 78 -0.72 -18.66 17.08
N LEU A 79 0.31 -19.52 17.10
CA LEU A 79 0.14 -20.95 16.81
C LEU A 79 -0.95 -21.57 17.69
N GLY A 80 -1.82 -22.39 17.08
CA GLY A 80 -2.93 -23.08 17.74
C GLY A 80 -4.18 -22.20 17.95
N MET A 81 -4.14 -20.89 17.64
CA MET A 81 -5.34 -20.05 17.64
C MET A 81 -6.26 -20.41 16.48
N ASP A 82 -7.52 -20.02 16.58
CA ASP A 82 -8.50 -20.18 15.49
C ASP A 82 -8.24 -19.12 14.40
N ALA A 83 -7.99 -19.56 13.18
CA ALA A 83 -7.77 -18.69 12.03
C ALA A 83 -9.02 -17.87 11.63
N HIS A 84 -10.21 -18.26 12.09
CA HIS A 84 -11.43 -17.45 11.93
C HIS A 84 -11.48 -16.25 12.88
N ASP A 85 -10.78 -16.32 14.02
CA ASP A 85 -10.69 -15.25 15.01
C ASP A 85 -9.59 -14.24 14.65
N VAL A 86 -9.72 -13.62 13.47
CA VAL A 86 -8.71 -12.64 12.98
C VAL A 86 -8.53 -11.50 13.98
N VAL A 87 -9.62 -11.01 14.57
CA VAL A 87 -9.57 -9.92 15.56
C VAL A 87 -8.84 -10.34 16.83
N GLY A 88 -9.07 -11.56 17.31
CA GLY A 88 -8.37 -12.10 18.49
C GLY A 88 -6.89 -12.34 18.24
N VAL A 89 -6.51 -12.79 17.04
CA VAL A 89 -5.08 -12.90 16.63
C VAL A 89 -4.44 -11.52 16.60
N TRP A 90 -5.10 -10.54 15.99
CA TRP A 90 -4.64 -9.16 15.94
C TRP A 90 -4.44 -8.58 17.37
N ASP A 91 -5.42 -8.73 18.24
CA ASP A 91 -5.38 -8.28 19.63
C ASP A 91 -4.26 -8.95 20.43
N LYS A 92 -4.05 -10.24 20.21
CA LYS A 92 -2.98 -11.00 20.85
C LYS A 92 -1.60 -10.44 20.48
N ILE A 93 -1.37 -10.15 19.20
CA ILE A 93 -0.10 -9.55 18.74
C ILE A 93 0.02 -8.13 19.28
N TYR A 94 -1.04 -7.33 19.21
CA TYR A 94 -1.06 -5.98 19.73
C TYR A 94 -0.68 -5.94 21.21
N THR A 95 -1.42 -6.67 22.05
CA THR A 95 -1.23 -6.62 23.51
C THR A 95 0.10 -7.22 23.99
N ARG A 96 0.62 -8.22 23.28
CA ARG A 96 1.82 -8.95 23.70
C ARG A 96 3.12 -8.45 23.07
N GLN A 97 3.02 -7.75 21.92
CA GLN A 97 4.21 -7.35 21.16
C GLN A 97 4.22 -5.86 20.81
N LEU A 98 3.09 -5.26 20.39
CA LEU A 98 3.09 -3.89 19.90
C LEU A 98 2.86 -2.85 21.02
N ALA A 99 1.87 -3.06 21.89
CA ALA A 99 1.44 -2.09 22.91
C ALA A 99 2.46 -1.83 24.03
N SER A 100 3.46 -2.69 24.16
CA SER A 100 4.53 -2.56 25.15
C SER A 100 5.87 -2.81 24.46
N HIS A 101 6.92 -2.93 24.91
CA HIS A 101 8.31 -3.13 24.51
C HIS A 101 8.60 -3.68 23.08
N GLY A 102 7.60 -3.70 22.19
CA GLY A 102 7.75 -4.21 20.83
C GLY A 102 8.49 -3.26 19.89
N MET A 103 8.75 -3.75 18.69
CA MET A 103 9.53 -3.05 17.67
C MET A 103 8.74 -1.96 16.91
N GLY A 104 7.62 -1.45 17.45
CA GLY A 104 6.85 -0.37 16.81
C GLY A 104 6.45 -0.71 15.38
N ALA A 105 6.86 0.13 14.42
CA ALA A 105 6.60 -0.08 13.00
C ALA A 105 6.93 -1.49 12.51
N GLY A 106 8.06 -2.07 12.91
CA GLY A 106 8.45 -3.43 12.54
C GLY A 106 7.41 -4.48 12.92
N THR A 107 6.76 -4.33 14.09
CA THR A 107 5.66 -5.21 14.50
C THR A 107 4.41 -4.99 13.64
N CYS A 108 4.07 -3.74 13.33
CA CYS A 108 2.95 -3.43 12.44
C CYS A 108 3.14 -4.04 11.05
N LEU A 109 4.34 -3.89 10.47
CA LEU A 109 4.69 -4.51 9.19
C LEU A 109 4.51 -6.04 9.25
N ALA A 110 5.12 -6.69 10.24
CA ALA A 110 5.10 -8.15 10.37
C ALA A 110 3.69 -8.71 10.58
N MET A 111 2.87 -8.06 11.43
CA MET A 111 1.50 -8.53 11.69
C MET A 111 0.55 -8.28 10.52
N SER A 112 0.83 -7.30 9.66
CA SER A 112 -0.01 -6.98 8.49
C SER A 112 -0.15 -8.17 7.54
N GLY A 113 0.95 -8.85 7.23
CA GLY A 113 0.92 -10.03 6.37
C GLY A 113 0.21 -11.22 7.00
N ILE A 114 0.33 -11.41 8.32
CA ILE A 114 -0.41 -12.45 9.05
C ILE A 114 -1.90 -12.16 8.99
N ASP A 115 -2.32 -10.93 9.28
CA ASP A 115 -3.73 -10.51 9.24
C ASP A 115 -4.33 -10.69 7.85
N MET A 116 -3.63 -10.25 6.80
CA MET A 116 -4.04 -10.42 5.41
C MET A 116 -4.21 -11.90 5.05
N ALA A 117 -3.26 -12.76 5.45
CA ALA A 117 -3.33 -14.20 5.22
C ALA A 117 -4.51 -14.86 5.95
N LEU A 118 -4.85 -14.41 7.15
CA LEU A 118 -6.02 -14.90 7.89
C LEU A 118 -7.34 -14.51 7.22
N TRP A 119 -7.44 -13.30 6.69
CA TRP A 119 -8.58 -12.89 5.88
C TRP A 119 -8.72 -13.70 4.59
N ASP A 120 -7.60 -14.04 3.94
CA ASP A 120 -7.58 -14.94 2.78
C ASP A 120 -8.07 -16.35 3.15
N ILE A 121 -7.58 -16.93 4.27
CA ILE A 121 -8.07 -18.21 4.82
C ILE A 121 -9.57 -18.15 5.06
N ARG A 122 -10.06 -17.11 5.72
CA ARG A 122 -11.46 -16.97 6.08
C ARG A 122 -12.35 -16.92 4.83
N GLY A 123 -11.95 -16.18 3.80
CA GLY A 123 -12.65 -16.16 2.52
C GLY A 123 -12.66 -17.51 1.81
N LYS A 124 -11.53 -18.22 1.81
CA LYS A 124 -11.39 -19.58 1.26
C LYS A 124 -12.25 -20.60 2.02
N ALA A 125 -12.20 -20.57 3.35
CA ALA A 125 -12.97 -21.48 4.20
C ALA A 125 -14.49 -21.31 4.06
N LEU A 126 -14.97 -20.07 3.85
CA LEU A 126 -16.38 -19.75 3.66
C LEU A 126 -16.83 -19.79 2.19
N GLY A 127 -15.91 -19.99 1.25
CA GLY A 127 -16.21 -20.06 -0.19
C GLY A 127 -16.65 -18.72 -0.80
N VAL A 128 -16.15 -17.59 -0.29
CA VAL A 128 -16.52 -16.25 -0.76
C VAL A 128 -15.29 -15.37 -1.03
N PRO A 129 -15.37 -14.43 -1.98
CA PRO A 129 -14.35 -13.39 -2.15
C PRO A 129 -14.23 -12.50 -0.93
N LEU A 130 -13.02 -11.98 -0.67
CA LEU A 130 -12.76 -11.18 0.52
C LEU A 130 -13.68 -9.94 0.61
N TYR A 131 -13.91 -9.22 -0.48
CA TYR A 131 -14.76 -8.03 -0.44
C TYR A 131 -16.20 -8.34 0.02
N ARG A 132 -16.76 -9.51 -0.34
CA ARG A 132 -18.10 -9.94 0.14
C ARG A 132 -18.09 -10.27 1.63
N LEU A 133 -17.01 -10.89 2.09
CA LEU A 133 -16.84 -11.19 3.51
C LEU A 133 -16.76 -9.90 4.35
N LEU A 134 -16.21 -8.83 3.77
CA LEU A 134 -16.14 -7.50 4.38
C LEU A 134 -17.44 -6.68 4.23
N GLY A 135 -18.47 -7.22 3.58
CA GLY A 135 -19.77 -6.56 3.40
C GLY A 135 -19.90 -5.70 2.15
N GLY A 136 -18.94 -5.78 1.23
CA GLY A 136 -18.92 -5.00 -0.01
C GLY A 136 -19.57 -5.66 -1.21
N THR A 137 -19.47 -4.99 -2.36
CA THR A 137 -19.95 -5.44 -3.67
C THR A 137 -18.85 -5.27 -4.71
N SER A 138 -18.95 -6.01 -5.84
CA SER A 138 -18.03 -5.85 -6.97
C SER A 138 -18.33 -4.55 -7.72
N LYS A 139 -17.92 -3.42 -7.14
CA LYS A 139 -18.04 -2.09 -7.76
C LYS A 139 -16.74 -1.70 -8.49
N PRO A 140 -16.82 -0.86 -9.54
CA PRO A 140 -15.65 -0.30 -10.17
C PRO A 140 -14.93 0.66 -9.20
N ILE A 141 -13.60 0.58 -9.14
CA ILE A 141 -12.74 1.40 -8.29
C ILE A 141 -11.78 2.14 -9.21
N ARG A 142 -11.82 3.47 -9.19
CA ARG A 142 -10.91 4.29 -9.99
C ARG A 142 -9.46 4.00 -9.65
N ALA A 143 -8.59 3.92 -10.67
CA ALA A 143 -7.17 3.68 -10.48
C ALA A 143 -6.34 4.85 -10.98
N TYR A 144 -5.22 5.12 -10.30
CA TYR A 144 -4.18 5.98 -10.85
C TYR A 144 -2.90 5.17 -11.12
N ALA A 145 -2.13 5.61 -12.10
CA ALA A 145 -0.82 5.07 -12.39
C ALA A 145 0.20 5.61 -11.38
N GLY A 146 0.77 4.76 -10.57
CA GLY A 146 1.70 5.08 -9.49
C GLY A 146 2.76 3.99 -9.29
N GLY A 147 3.09 3.69 -8.03
CA GLY A 147 4.16 2.77 -7.67
C GLY A 147 5.54 3.40 -7.88
N VAL A 148 6.59 2.60 -8.07
CA VAL A 148 7.96 3.09 -8.34
C VAL A 148 8.10 3.41 -9.83
N SER A 149 7.49 4.51 -10.26
CA SER A 149 7.42 4.99 -11.65
C SER A 149 7.30 6.51 -11.67
N LEU A 150 7.32 7.11 -12.87
CA LEU A 150 7.13 8.56 -13.08
C LEU A 150 8.04 9.41 -12.17
N GLY A 151 9.30 8.96 -12.02
CA GLY A 151 10.31 9.56 -11.15
C GLY A 151 10.94 10.83 -11.69
N TYR A 152 12.01 11.26 -11.05
CA TYR A 152 12.76 12.45 -11.45
C TYR A 152 13.42 12.25 -12.82
N GLN A 153 12.93 12.98 -13.81
CA GLN A 153 13.45 12.98 -15.16
C GLN A 153 13.09 14.28 -15.88
N GLU A 154 13.65 14.51 -17.06
CA GLU A 154 13.31 15.65 -17.88
C GLU A 154 11.83 15.59 -18.32
N PRO A 155 11.13 16.76 -18.41
CA PRO A 155 9.70 16.78 -18.70
C PRO A 155 9.28 16.00 -19.94
N LYS A 156 10.06 16.07 -21.03
CA LYS A 156 9.79 15.33 -22.28
C LYS A 156 9.83 13.82 -22.07
N ALA A 157 10.76 13.31 -21.26
CA ALA A 157 10.89 11.89 -20.96
C ALA A 157 9.75 11.42 -20.07
N LEU A 158 9.33 12.24 -19.10
CA LEU A 158 8.20 11.97 -18.22
C LEU A 158 6.88 11.87 -19.01
N VAL A 159 6.66 12.78 -19.96
CA VAL A 159 5.51 12.73 -20.88
C VAL A 159 5.51 11.43 -21.70
N ALA A 160 6.67 11.05 -22.25
CA ALA A 160 6.80 9.81 -23.03
C ALA A 160 6.55 8.55 -22.19
N GLU A 161 6.84 8.58 -20.87
CA GLU A 161 6.50 7.49 -19.94
C GLU A 161 5.01 7.49 -19.60
N ALA A 162 4.38 8.65 -19.43
CA ALA A 162 3.00 8.76 -19.00
C ALA A 162 1.99 8.44 -20.11
N GLN A 163 2.24 8.84 -21.37
CA GLN A 163 1.31 8.68 -22.48
C GLN A 163 0.82 7.24 -22.72
N PRO A 164 1.69 6.19 -22.69
CA PRO A 164 1.24 4.80 -22.83
C PRO A 164 0.29 4.33 -21.72
N LEU A 165 0.38 4.93 -20.51
CA LEU A 165 -0.49 4.59 -19.39
C LEU A 165 -1.93 5.03 -19.65
N MET A 166 -2.13 6.15 -20.35
CA MET A 166 -3.47 6.59 -20.78
C MET A 166 -4.06 5.62 -21.79
N ALA A 167 -3.26 5.15 -22.74
CA ALA A 167 -3.67 4.11 -23.69
C ALA A 167 -4.00 2.77 -23.00
N ALA A 168 -3.36 2.47 -21.85
CA ALA A 168 -3.65 1.32 -21.02
C ALA A 168 -4.92 1.48 -20.16
N GLY A 169 -5.60 2.62 -20.23
CA GLY A 169 -6.89 2.86 -19.59
C GLY A 169 -6.85 3.81 -18.38
N TYR A 170 -5.69 4.14 -17.81
CA TYR A 170 -5.61 5.04 -16.66
C TYR A 170 -6.17 6.43 -16.96
N LYS A 171 -6.84 7.02 -15.97
CA LYS A 171 -7.40 8.38 -16.00
C LYS A 171 -6.77 9.31 -14.97
N ALA A 172 -5.77 8.82 -14.27
CA ALA A 172 -5.01 9.57 -13.29
C ALA A 172 -3.56 9.08 -13.25
N VAL A 173 -2.61 9.97 -12.94
CA VAL A 173 -1.18 9.68 -12.77
C VAL A 173 -0.68 10.30 -11.49
N LYS A 174 0.28 9.63 -10.80
CA LYS A 174 0.99 10.16 -9.65
C LYS A 174 2.45 10.41 -10.02
N LEU A 175 2.85 11.68 -10.06
CA LEU A 175 4.21 12.10 -10.40
C LEU A 175 5.06 12.17 -9.13
N ARG A 176 6.34 11.84 -9.26
CA ARG A 176 7.29 12.03 -8.18
C ARG A 176 7.85 13.44 -8.21
N VAL A 177 7.70 14.13 -7.07
CA VAL A 177 8.18 15.48 -6.80
C VAL A 177 9.08 15.47 -5.55
N GLY A 178 9.58 16.63 -5.10
CA GLY A 178 10.52 16.70 -3.96
C GLY A 178 11.99 16.82 -4.43
N ASP A 179 12.22 17.07 -5.72
CA ASP A 179 13.54 17.39 -6.28
C ASP A 179 13.85 18.90 -6.01
N THR A 180 13.43 19.76 -6.90
CA THR A 180 13.43 21.22 -6.68
C THR A 180 12.12 21.83 -7.15
N PRO A 181 11.59 22.88 -6.49
CA PRO A 181 10.33 23.50 -6.88
C PRO A 181 10.22 23.83 -8.37
N ALA A 182 11.28 24.39 -8.96
CA ALA A 182 11.28 24.77 -10.37
C ALA A 182 11.19 23.56 -11.32
N ARG A 183 11.91 22.47 -11.04
CA ARG A 183 11.87 21.25 -11.84
C ARG A 183 10.54 20.52 -11.68
N ASP A 184 10.02 20.48 -10.45
CA ASP A 184 8.76 19.80 -10.15
C ASP A 184 7.60 20.51 -10.84
N LEU A 185 7.54 21.85 -10.81
CA LEU A 185 6.55 22.63 -11.55
C LEU A 185 6.67 22.42 -13.06
N ALA A 186 7.88 22.38 -13.62
CA ALA A 186 8.08 22.14 -15.05
C ALA A 186 7.57 20.74 -15.47
N ARG A 187 7.75 19.71 -14.63
CA ARG A 187 7.23 18.35 -14.86
C ARG A 187 5.71 18.31 -14.83
N VAL A 188 5.09 18.94 -13.82
CA VAL A 188 3.62 18.99 -13.69
C VAL A 188 3.00 19.74 -14.87
N ALA A 189 3.55 20.90 -15.24
CA ALA A 189 3.08 21.69 -16.39
C ALA A 189 3.16 20.90 -17.70
N ALA A 190 4.28 20.21 -17.96
CA ALA A 190 4.45 19.40 -19.17
C ALA A 190 3.46 18.22 -19.23
N ILE A 191 3.18 17.57 -18.10
CA ILE A 191 2.18 16.48 -18.03
C ILE A 191 0.78 17.05 -18.26
N ARG A 192 0.40 18.19 -17.65
CA ARG A 192 -0.90 18.82 -17.87
C ARG A 192 -1.08 19.21 -19.33
N GLU A 193 -0.09 19.84 -19.95
CA GLU A 193 -0.11 20.20 -21.37
C GLU A 193 -0.27 18.97 -22.29
N ALA A 194 0.47 17.89 -21.98
CA ALA A 194 0.49 16.70 -22.85
C ALA A 194 -0.72 15.79 -22.70
N LEU A 195 -1.30 15.67 -21.50
CA LEU A 195 -2.40 14.74 -21.20
C LEU A 195 -3.78 15.42 -21.15
N GLY A 196 -3.84 16.76 -21.10
CA GLY A 196 -5.10 17.52 -21.08
C GLY A 196 -5.78 17.55 -19.71
N GLU A 197 -6.91 18.27 -19.63
CA GLU A 197 -7.62 18.56 -18.38
C GLU A 197 -8.41 17.36 -17.81
N ASP A 198 -8.75 16.38 -18.64
CA ASP A 198 -9.53 15.21 -18.21
C ASP A 198 -8.74 14.19 -17.39
N ILE A 199 -7.41 14.34 -17.32
CA ILE A 199 -6.54 13.44 -16.57
C ILE A 199 -6.21 14.06 -15.21
N ALA A 200 -6.51 13.33 -14.12
CA ALA A 200 -6.13 13.78 -12.79
C ALA A 200 -4.60 13.64 -12.59
N ILE A 201 -3.98 14.71 -12.12
CA ILE A 201 -2.56 14.74 -11.75
C ILE A 201 -2.47 14.74 -10.24
N LEU A 202 -1.74 13.78 -9.70
CA LEU A 202 -1.44 13.63 -8.28
C LEU A 202 0.07 13.76 -8.12
N VAL A 203 0.55 14.27 -7.01
CA VAL A 203 2.00 14.40 -6.78
C VAL A 203 2.40 13.82 -5.44
N ASP A 204 3.59 13.22 -5.37
CA ASP A 204 4.14 12.59 -4.18
C ASP A 204 5.60 13.04 -3.99
N ALA A 205 5.86 13.72 -2.88
CA ALA A 205 7.17 14.25 -2.56
C ALA A 205 8.07 13.26 -1.79
N ASN A 206 7.54 12.12 -1.35
CA ASN A 206 8.29 11.14 -0.55
C ASN A 206 9.16 11.79 0.54
N THR A 207 8.57 12.71 1.29
CA THR A 207 9.20 13.50 2.38
C THR A 207 10.31 14.47 1.94
N GLY A 208 10.43 14.75 0.65
CA GLY A 208 11.55 15.52 0.09
C GLY A 208 11.47 17.03 0.23
N TYR A 209 10.31 17.59 0.63
CA TYR A 209 10.15 19.04 0.77
C TYR A 209 10.36 19.55 2.20
N ASN A 210 10.60 20.85 2.28
CA ASN A 210 10.39 21.66 3.47
C ASN A 210 9.24 22.66 3.23
N VAL A 211 8.80 23.38 4.27
CA VAL A 211 7.67 24.34 4.17
C VAL A 211 7.93 25.46 3.15
N ALA A 212 9.20 25.89 2.99
CA ALA A 212 9.53 26.92 2.00
C ALA A 212 9.41 26.39 0.55
N ASP A 213 9.67 25.12 0.32
CA ASP A 213 9.48 24.48 -0.99
C ASP A 213 7.99 24.31 -1.29
N VAL A 214 7.20 23.85 -0.33
CA VAL A 214 5.73 23.76 -0.48
C VAL A 214 5.13 25.12 -0.81
N ARG A 215 5.56 26.20 -0.14
CA ARG A 215 5.11 27.56 -0.44
C ARG A 215 5.41 27.99 -1.89
N LYS A 216 6.51 27.51 -2.48
CA LYS A 216 6.88 27.82 -3.87
C LYS A 216 6.09 27.01 -4.89
N VAL A 217 5.79 25.75 -4.59
CA VAL A 217 5.10 24.87 -5.55
C VAL A 217 3.59 25.02 -5.51
N MET A 218 3.02 25.37 -4.36
CA MET A 218 1.57 25.39 -4.14
C MET A 218 0.80 26.19 -5.22
N PRO A 219 1.18 27.44 -5.57
CA PRO A 219 0.46 28.20 -6.59
C PRO A 219 0.46 27.52 -7.97
N GLY A 220 1.57 26.89 -8.37
CA GLY A 220 1.62 26.18 -9.65
C GLY A 220 0.88 24.83 -9.61
N TYR A 221 0.81 24.19 -8.46
CA TYR A 221 -0.03 22.98 -8.30
C TYR A 221 -1.52 23.33 -8.38
N GLU A 222 -1.94 24.47 -7.83
CA GLU A 222 -3.31 25.00 -8.00
C GLU A 222 -3.61 25.35 -9.45
N GLU A 223 -2.69 26.06 -10.14
CA GLU A 223 -2.82 26.43 -11.56
C GLU A 223 -3.02 25.20 -12.48
N HIS A 224 -2.35 24.09 -12.15
CA HIS A 224 -2.42 22.85 -12.91
C HIS A 224 -3.43 21.82 -12.38
N ASP A 225 -4.34 22.23 -11.50
CA ASP A 225 -5.37 21.38 -10.89
C ASP A 225 -4.81 20.04 -10.35
N VAL A 226 -3.77 20.12 -9.51
CA VAL A 226 -3.20 18.96 -8.84
C VAL A 226 -4.16 18.46 -7.77
N GLY A 227 -4.56 17.19 -7.85
CA GLY A 227 -5.57 16.61 -6.97
C GLY A 227 -5.13 16.42 -5.51
N TRP A 228 -3.85 16.16 -5.25
CA TRP A 228 -3.23 16.18 -3.92
C TRP A 228 -1.71 16.31 -3.96
N LEU A 229 -1.14 16.77 -2.85
CA LEU A 229 0.28 16.70 -2.53
C LEU A 229 0.48 15.65 -1.42
N GLU A 230 1.10 14.51 -1.77
CA GLU A 230 1.37 13.38 -0.90
C GLU A 230 2.73 13.55 -0.22
N GLU A 231 2.74 13.25 1.08
CA GLU A 231 3.91 13.22 1.97
C GLU A 231 4.98 14.31 1.66
N PRO A 232 4.64 15.61 1.71
CA PRO A 232 5.66 16.66 1.60
C PRO A 232 6.72 16.55 2.70
N PHE A 233 6.36 16.02 3.88
CA PHE A 233 7.21 15.92 5.07
C PHE A 233 7.15 14.53 5.70
N PRO A 234 8.11 14.18 6.57
CA PRO A 234 8.04 12.97 7.38
C PRO A 234 6.72 12.86 8.18
N ALA A 235 6.22 11.64 8.36
CA ALA A 235 4.93 11.36 8.99
C ALA A 235 4.73 11.96 10.40
N HIS A 236 5.81 12.15 11.13
CA HIS A 236 5.80 12.71 12.50
C HIS A 236 5.84 14.25 12.57
N ASP A 237 6.03 14.94 11.44
CA ASP A 237 6.18 16.41 11.40
C ASP A 237 4.84 17.14 11.20
N TYR A 238 3.92 16.93 12.16
CA TYR A 238 2.58 17.54 12.15
C TYR A 238 2.61 19.09 12.03
N ASN A 239 3.64 19.73 12.59
CA ASN A 239 3.76 21.20 12.52
C ASN A 239 3.97 21.68 11.09
N SER A 240 4.82 21.01 10.31
CA SER A 240 5.03 21.36 8.90
C SER A 240 3.79 21.07 8.06
N TYR A 241 3.04 19.98 8.33
CA TYR A 241 1.75 19.71 7.69
C TYR A 241 0.73 20.82 7.98
N ALA A 242 0.60 21.26 9.24
CA ALA A 242 -0.31 22.35 9.62
C ALA A 242 0.05 23.68 8.93
N LEU A 243 1.34 24.01 8.84
CA LEU A 243 1.79 25.17 8.09
C LEU A 243 1.49 25.05 6.59
N ALA A 244 1.77 23.90 6.00
CA ALA A 244 1.55 23.66 4.56
C ALA A 244 0.06 23.73 4.19
N ALA A 245 -0.84 23.19 5.01
CA ALA A 245 -2.28 23.25 4.80
C ALA A 245 -2.83 24.70 4.72
N SER A 246 -2.10 25.68 5.28
CA SER A 246 -2.48 27.09 5.20
C SER A 246 -1.93 27.82 3.97
N LEU A 247 -1.12 27.15 3.12
CA LEU A 247 -0.43 27.80 2.00
C LEU A 247 -1.22 27.78 0.68
N GLY A 248 -2.30 27.03 0.61
CA GLY A 248 -3.14 26.93 -0.58
C GLY A 248 -4.29 25.95 -0.41
N SER A 249 -4.92 25.59 -1.53
CA SER A 249 -6.13 24.75 -1.58
C SER A 249 -5.88 23.30 -2.02
N VAL A 250 -4.65 22.95 -2.49
CA VAL A 250 -4.33 21.57 -2.87
C VAL A 250 -4.38 20.68 -1.63
N PRO A 251 -5.21 19.62 -1.61
CA PRO A 251 -5.31 18.73 -0.48
C PRO A 251 -3.95 18.08 -0.13
N LEU A 252 -3.65 17.97 1.15
CA LEU A 252 -2.52 17.17 1.62
C LEU A 252 -2.95 15.73 1.83
N ALA A 253 -2.13 14.80 1.35
CA ALA A 253 -2.34 13.37 1.51
C ALA A 253 -1.18 12.73 2.29
N ALA A 254 -1.50 11.80 3.19
CA ALA A 254 -0.51 11.02 3.93
C ALA A 254 -1.15 9.77 4.52
N GLY A 255 -0.32 8.82 4.93
CA GLY A 255 -0.81 7.62 5.62
C GLY A 255 0.06 6.39 5.44
N GLU A 256 0.82 6.26 4.37
CA GLU A 256 1.65 5.08 4.12
C GLU A 256 2.73 4.85 5.20
N ASN A 257 3.13 5.90 5.91
CA ASN A 257 4.09 5.85 7.00
C ASN A 257 3.47 6.12 8.38
N HIS A 258 2.12 5.95 8.49
CA HIS A 258 1.38 5.93 9.75
C HIS A 258 0.93 4.50 10.08
N TYR A 259 1.01 4.14 11.33
CA TYR A 259 0.79 2.77 11.80
C TYR A 259 -0.37 2.74 12.79
N THR A 260 -1.30 1.81 12.57
CA THR A 260 -2.49 1.59 13.36
C THR A 260 -3.48 2.77 13.41
N ARG A 261 -4.73 2.48 13.78
CA ARG A 261 -5.77 3.50 14.00
C ARG A 261 -5.38 4.59 15.02
N PHE A 262 -4.41 4.31 15.89
CA PHE A 262 -4.01 5.27 16.92
C PHE A 262 -3.25 6.46 16.32
N GLU A 263 -2.34 6.21 15.37
CA GLU A 263 -1.66 7.29 14.65
C GLU A 263 -2.60 7.97 13.65
N PHE A 264 -3.47 7.20 12.97
CA PHE A 264 -4.49 7.77 12.08
C PHE A 264 -5.52 8.63 12.84
N ASN A 265 -5.92 8.26 14.06
CA ASN A 265 -6.77 9.12 14.89
C ASN A 265 -6.12 10.49 15.12
N ARG A 266 -4.84 10.51 15.47
CA ARG A 266 -4.10 11.76 15.64
C ARG A 266 -4.02 12.56 14.33
N LEU A 267 -3.76 11.90 13.19
CA LEU A 267 -3.70 12.55 11.88
C LEU A 267 -5.05 13.19 11.51
N ILE A 268 -6.15 12.51 11.80
CA ILE A 268 -7.51 12.99 11.58
C ILE A 268 -7.83 14.18 12.49
N GLU A 269 -7.50 14.11 13.78
CA GLU A 269 -7.73 15.18 14.76
C GLU A 269 -6.90 16.43 14.46
N ASP A 270 -5.70 16.29 13.93
CA ASP A 270 -4.84 17.41 13.49
C ASP A 270 -5.50 18.19 12.34
N GLY A 271 -6.18 17.52 11.42
CA GLY A 271 -6.99 18.11 10.36
C GLY A 271 -6.20 18.72 9.19
N SER A 272 -4.88 18.65 9.19
CA SER A 272 -4.03 19.20 8.11
C SER A 272 -4.01 18.29 6.89
N VAL A 273 -4.12 16.97 7.08
CA VAL A 273 -4.20 15.96 6.04
C VAL A 273 -5.66 15.59 5.84
N THR A 274 -6.13 15.75 4.60
CA THR A 274 -7.54 15.52 4.24
C THR A 274 -7.76 14.30 3.35
N ILE A 275 -6.68 13.62 2.93
CA ILE A 275 -6.72 12.38 2.18
C ILE A 275 -5.85 11.36 2.90
N LEU A 276 -6.46 10.26 3.34
CA LEU A 276 -5.77 9.24 4.12
C LEU A 276 -5.35 8.06 3.23
N GLN A 277 -4.10 7.62 3.40
CA GLN A 277 -3.46 6.62 2.55
C GLN A 277 -2.89 5.43 3.35
N PRO A 278 -3.72 4.69 4.12
CA PRO A 278 -3.23 3.51 4.82
C PRO A 278 -2.73 2.47 3.82
N ASP A 279 -1.59 1.84 4.11
CA ASP A 279 -1.11 0.67 3.36
C ASP A 279 -1.44 -0.61 4.15
N LEU A 280 -2.16 -1.54 3.54
CA LEU A 280 -2.61 -2.77 4.19
C LEU A 280 -1.44 -3.68 4.58
N SER A 281 -0.29 -3.57 3.91
CA SER A 281 0.93 -4.30 4.25
C SER A 281 1.75 -3.66 5.38
N LYS A 282 1.38 -2.43 5.80
CA LYS A 282 2.09 -1.64 6.81
C LYS A 282 1.27 -1.37 8.07
N THR A 283 -0.01 -0.97 7.91
CA THR A 283 -0.79 -0.35 8.99
C THR A 283 -1.32 -1.33 10.06
N GLY A 284 -1.09 -2.63 9.89
CA GLY A 284 -1.63 -3.68 10.77
C GLY A 284 -2.62 -4.61 10.07
N GLY A 285 -2.60 -4.64 8.74
CA GLY A 285 -3.41 -5.53 7.91
C GLY A 285 -4.79 -4.98 7.54
N VAL A 286 -5.60 -5.84 6.94
CA VAL A 286 -6.98 -5.55 6.52
C VAL A 286 -7.86 -5.13 7.71
N THR A 287 -7.72 -5.84 8.84
CA THR A 287 -8.47 -5.53 10.08
C THR A 287 -8.26 -4.11 10.53
N GLU A 288 -7.01 -3.65 10.55
CA GLU A 288 -6.71 -2.31 11.03
C GLU A 288 -7.06 -1.24 10.00
N ALA A 289 -6.84 -1.51 8.71
CA ALA A 289 -7.27 -0.63 7.63
C ALA A 289 -8.79 -0.38 7.63
N LEU A 290 -9.61 -1.41 7.92
CA LEU A 290 -11.06 -1.25 8.10
C LEU A 290 -11.39 -0.31 9.27
N ARG A 291 -10.70 -0.44 10.40
CA ARG A 291 -10.89 0.44 11.56
C ARG A 291 -10.54 1.89 11.21
N VAL A 292 -9.45 2.09 10.47
CA VAL A 292 -9.05 3.42 9.96
C VAL A 292 -10.11 3.98 9.01
N ALA A 293 -10.63 3.17 8.07
CA ALA A 293 -11.67 3.61 7.14
C ALA A 293 -12.96 4.02 7.86
N HIS A 294 -13.42 3.24 8.83
CA HIS A 294 -14.62 3.56 9.61
C HIS A 294 -14.42 4.84 10.46
N LEU A 295 -13.23 5.02 11.04
CA LEU A 295 -12.91 6.26 11.77
C LEU A 295 -12.94 7.47 10.81
N ALA A 296 -12.28 7.37 9.67
CA ALA A 296 -12.23 8.42 8.65
C ALA A 296 -13.62 8.75 8.06
N SER A 297 -14.48 7.74 7.88
CA SER A 297 -15.85 7.89 7.36
C SER A 297 -16.69 8.82 8.26
N ALA A 298 -16.53 8.73 9.58
CA ALA A 298 -17.22 9.63 10.52
C ALA A 298 -16.81 11.11 10.35
N TRP A 299 -15.60 11.37 9.80
CA TRP A 299 -15.09 12.70 9.50
C TRP A 299 -15.24 13.07 8.02
N LYS A 300 -15.89 12.22 7.21
CA LYS A 300 -16.07 12.38 5.75
C LYS A 300 -14.73 12.47 4.99
N LEU A 301 -13.69 11.85 5.51
CA LEU A 301 -12.38 11.81 4.87
C LEU A 301 -12.29 10.61 3.93
N PRO A 302 -11.79 10.80 2.68
CA PRO A 302 -11.59 9.72 1.72
C PRO A 302 -10.37 8.87 2.09
N ILE A 303 -10.45 7.60 1.72
CA ILE A 303 -9.37 6.62 1.81
C ILE A 303 -8.85 6.31 0.40
N ASN A 304 -7.58 6.64 0.14
CA ASN A 304 -6.88 6.32 -1.10
C ASN A 304 -5.61 5.52 -0.74
N PRO A 305 -5.70 4.21 -0.51
CA PRO A 305 -4.62 3.43 0.06
C PRO A 305 -3.36 3.47 -0.81
N HIS A 306 -2.19 3.61 -0.16
CA HIS A 306 -0.92 3.31 -0.79
C HIS A 306 -0.85 1.82 -1.09
N THR A 307 -0.38 1.46 -2.28
CA THR A 307 0.00 0.09 -2.62
C THR A 307 1.25 0.08 -3.48
N SER A 308 2.18 -0.79 -3.13
CA SER A 308 3.29 -1.07 -4.01
C SER A 308 3.75 -2.52 -3.77
N MET A 309 4.82 -2.97 -4.39
CA MET A 309 5.42 -4.29 -4.25
C MET A 309 4.61 -5.42 -4.85
N THR A 310 3.78 -6.15 -4.07
CA THR A 310 3.25 -7.43 -4.57
C THR A 310 1.80 -7.38 -5.02
N GLY A 311 1.44 -8.29 -5.94
CA GLY A 311 0.05 -8.51 -6.33
C GLY A 311 -0.86 -8.97 -5.17
N LEU A 312 -0.30 -9.44 -4.04
CA LEU A 312 -1.07 -9.78 -2.83
C LEU A 312 -1.67 -8.53 -2.19
N ASN A 313 -0.82 -7.51 -1.90
CA ASN A 313 -1.29 -6.25 -1.33
C ASN A 313 -2.22 -5.51 -2.30
N MET A 314 -1.92 -5.55 -3.60
CA MET A 314 -2.78 -4.96 -4.64
C MET A 314 -4.17 -5.60 -4.65
N ALA A 315 -4.27 -6.93 -4.63
CA ALA A 315 -5.54 -7.63 -4.56
C ALA A 315 -6.29 -7.33 -3.25
N ALA A 316 -5.62 -7.40 -2.10
CA ALA A 316 -6.21 -7.07 -0.81
C ALA A 316 -6.77 -5.64 -0.77
N THR A 317 -6.03 -4.67 -1.32
CA THR A 317 -6.45 -3.27 -1.39
C THR A 317 -7.66 -3.07 -2.30
N ILE A 318 -7.74 -3.77 -3.44
CA ILE A 318 -8.92 -3.71 -4.32
C ILE A 318 -10.14 -4.29 -3.60
N HIS A 319 -10.00 -5.43 -2.91
CA HIS A 319 -11.08 -6.00 -2.09
C HIS A 319 -11.52 -5.07 -0.96
N PHE A 320 -10.57 -4.45 -0.28
CA PHE A 320 -10.83 -3.48 0.78
C PHE A 320 -11.61 -2.25 0.25
N LEU A 321 -11.16 -1.63 -0.85
CA LEU A 321 -11.85 -0.49 -1.47
C LEU A 321 -13.26 -0.84 -1.97
N ALA A 322 -13.47 -2.09 -2.39
CA ALA A 322 -14.79 -2.58 -2.79
C ALA A 322 -15.76 -2.68 -1.59
N ALA A 323 -15.24 -2.74 -0.35
CA ALA A 323 -16.02 -2.97 0.86
C ALA A 323 -16.26 -1.72 1.72
N ILE A 324 -15.55 -0.63 1.51
CA ILE A 324 -15.72 0.60 2.27
C ILE A 324 -16.56 1.64 1.52
N ASP A 325 -17.18 2.56 2.27
CA ASP A 325 -18.07 3.61 1.73
C ASP A 325 -17.33 4.91 1.35
N ASN A 326 -16.18 5.17 1.96
CA ASN A 326 -15.33 6.34 1.73
C ASN A 326 -14.07 6.03 0.89
N GLY A 327 -14.06 4.93 0.13
CA GLY A 327 -12.97 4.57 -0.77
C GLY A 327 -12.88 5.48 -2.00
N GLY A 328 -11.67 5.93 -2.34
CA GLY A 328 -11.36 6.73 -3.51
C GLY A 328 -10.61 5.92 -4.58
N TYR A 329 -9.34 6.24 -4.81
CA TYR A 329 -8.51 5.60 -5.82
C TYR A 329 -7.81 4.35 -5.29
N PHE A 330 -7.58 3.41 -6.20
CA PHE A 330 -6.57 2.36 -6.08
C PHE A 330 -5.26 2.84 -6.71
N GLU A 331 -4.14 2.66 -6.02
CA GLU A 331 -2.81 2.88 -6.59
C GLU A 331 -2.38 1.68 -7.44
N GLY A 332 -2.35 1.88 -8.77
CA GLY A 332 -1.81 0.88 -9.68
C GLY A 332 -0.30 1.00 -9.79
N ASP A 333 0.46 0.01 -9.35
CA ASP A 333 1.91 -0.02 -9.59
C ASP A 333 2.18 -0.28 -11.07
N VAL A 334 2.67 0.75 -11.78
CA VAL A 334 3.03 0.67 -13.21
C VAL A 334 4.54 0.56 -13.41
N SER A 335 5.30 0.24 -12.36
CA SER A 335 6.75 0.01 -12.46
C SER A 335 7.07 -1.03 -13.53
N LYS A 336 8.08 -0.75 -14.34
CA LYS A 336 8.57 -1.70 -15.33
C LYS A 336 9.15 -2.92 -14.63
N ASN A 337 8.84 -4.11 -15.15
CA ASN A 337 9.37 -5.39 -14.67
C ASN A 337 9.18 -5.61 -13.16
N ASN A 338 8.00 -5.30 -12.63
CA ASN A 338 7.67 -5.68 -11.27
C ASN A 338 7.32 -7.16 -11.18
N LEU A 339 8.33 -8.02 -10.95
CA LEU A 339 8.13 -9.47 -10.87
C LEU A 339 7.19 -9.89 -9.73
N PHE A 340 7.11 -9.09 -8.66
CA PHE A 340 6.17 -9.36 -7.56
C PHE A 340 4.70 -9.14 -7.94
N ARG A 341 4.44 -8.25 -8.91
CA ARG A 341 3.12 -8.07 -9.52
C ARG A 341 2.85 -9.14 -10.58
N ASP A 342 3.85 -9.42 -11.44
CA ASP A 342 3.63 -10.12 -12.70
C ASP A 342 3.88 -11.64 -12.62
N GLU A 343 4.78 -12.12 -11.74
CA GLU A 343 5.19 -13.52 -11.67
C GLU A 343 4.93 -14.22 -10.33
N LEU A 344 4.86 -13.44 -9.23
CA LEU A 344 4.61 -13.98 -7.90
C LEU A 344 3.16 -14.45 -7.74
N VAL A 345 2.20 -13.80 -8.40
CA VAL A 345 0.77 -14.11 -8.28
C VAL A 345 0.16 -14.56 -9.61
N SER A 346 -0.83 -15.44 -9.54
CA SER A 346 -1.47 -16.02 -10.73
C SER A 346 -2.30 -15.03 -11.56
N THR A 347 -2.75 -13.94 -10.95
CA THR A 347 -3.73 -13.03 -11.56
C THR A 347 -3.43 -11.59 -11.13
N PRO A 348 -2.51 -10.91 -11.81
CA PRO A 348 -2.29 -9.47 -11.60
C PRO A 348 -3.56 -8.67 -11.87
N TYR A 349 -3.72 -7.53 -11.17
CA TYR A 349 -4.83 -6.62 -11.43
C TYR A 349 -4.79 -6.08 -12.87
N GLN A 350 -5.94 -5.70 -13.38
CA GLN A 350 -6.07 -5.08 -14.70
C GLN A 350 -6.95 -3.83 -14.59
N VAL A 351 -6.54 -2.78 -15.28
CA VAL A 351 -7.33 -1.55 -15.42
C VAL A 351 -8.19 -1.66 -16.66
N GLY A 352 -9.50 -1.45 -16.51
CA GLY A 352 -10.44 -1.41 -17.64
C GLY A 352 -10.34 -0.11 -18.43
N SER A 353 -10.94 -0.07 -19.61
CA SER A 353 -11.03 1.14 -20.43
C SER A 353 -11.77 2.30 -19.74
N ASP A 354 -12.54 1.99 -18.69
CA ASP A 354 -13.20 2.94 -17.81
C ASP A 354 -12.29 3.57 -16.75
N GLY A 355 -11.00 3.19 -16.72
CA GLY A 355 -10.02 3.65 -15.72
C GLY A 355 -10.16 3.00 -14.36
N CYS A 356 -10.90 1.90 -14.27
CA CYS A 356 -11.21 1.25 -13.01
C CYS A 356 -10.63 -0.17 -12.91
N VAL A 357 -10.33 -0.58 -11.70
CA VAL A 357 -10.08 -1.96 -11.31
C VAL A 357 -11.30 -2.57 -10.63
N ARG A 358 -11.36 -3.90 -10.56
CA ARG A 358 -12.44 -4.65 -9.90
C ARG A 358 -11.85 -5.80 -9.09
N PRO A 359 -12.47 -6.15 -7.94
CA PRO A 359 -12.01 -7.28 -7.15
C PRO A 359 -12.21 -8.60 -7.89
N LEU A 360 -11.33 -9.57 -7.62
CA LEU A 360 -11.45 -10.92 -8.16
C LEU A 360 -12.66 -11.64 -7.54
N GLU A 361 -13.43 -12.38 -8.37
CA GLU A 361 -14.63 -13.12 -7.96
C GLU A 361 -14.31 -14.54 -7.44
N ARG A 362 -13.08 -14.79 -7.01
CA ARG A 362 -12.63 -16.06 -6.43
C ARG A 362 -12.60 -15.96 -4.91
N HIS A 363 -12.53 -17.12 -4.21
CA HIS A 363 -12.52 -17.18 -2.75
C HIS A 363 -11.25 -16.53 -2.17
N GLY A 364 -11.38 -15.86 -1.03
CA GLY A 364 -10.31 -15.14 -0.38
C GLY A 364 -9.84 -13.93 -1.20
N LEU A 365 -8.53 -13.78 -1.36
CA LEU A 365 -7.91 -12.76 -2.23
C LEU A 365 -8.09 -13.08 -3.73
N GLY A 366 -8.48 -14.30 -4.07
CA GLY A 366 -8.79 -14.70 -5.44
C GLY A 366 -7.58 -15.03 -6.31
N LEU A 367 -6.40 -15.19 -5.73
CA LEU A 367 -5.15 -15.47 -6.45
C LEU A 367 -4.38 -16.62 -5.80
N GLU A 368 -3.45 -17.21 -6.57
CA GLU A 368 -2.51 -18.22 -6.11
C GLU A 368 -1.10 -17.63 -6.10
N VAL A 369 -0.27 -18.07 -5.15
CA VAL A 369 1.13 -17.63 -5.04
C VAL A 369 2.05 -18.67 -5.68
N ASN A 370 2.98 -18.20 -6.47
CA ASN A 370 4.03 -19.00 -7.07
C ASN A 370 5.15 -19.27 -6.05
N GLU A 371 5.03 -20.38 -5.31
CA GLU A 371 6.04 -20.73 -4.30
C GLU A 371 7.44 -21.01 -4.90
N LYS A 372 7.53 -21.41 -6.18
CA LYS A 372 8.82 -21.58 -6.86
C LYS A 372 9.50 -20.22 -7.08
N PHE A 373 8.71 -19.18 -7.31
CA PHE A 373 9.24 -17.82 -7.39
C PHE A 373 9.95 -17.41 -6.09
N LEU A 374 9.34 -17.68 -4.94
CA LEU A 374 9.94 -17.36 -3.63
C LEU A 374 11.27 -18.10 -3.41
N GLN A 375 11.36 -19.35 -3.87
CA GLN A 375 12.60 -20.14 -3.78
C GLN A 375 13.69 -19.61 -4.71
N ALA A 376 13.31 -19.09 -5.88
CA ALA A 376 14.24 -18.56 -6.90
C ALA A 376 14.72 -17.12 -6.59
N HIS A 377 14.00 -16.39 -5.72
CA HIS A 377 14.29 -15.00 -5.40
C HIS A 377 14.53 -14.78 -3.89
N PRO A 378 15.62 -15.33 -3.34
CA PRO A 378 15.98 -15.09 -1.95
C PRO A 378 16.28 -13.60 -1.72
N VAL A 379 16.30 -13.18 -0.44
CA VAL A 379 16.64 -11.80 -0.07
C VAL A 379 18.01 -11.40 -0.59
N ILE A 380 18.08 -10.19 -1.15
CA ILE A 380 19.33 -9.50 -1.51
C ILE A 380 19.63 -8.52 -0.37
N GLU A 381 20.74 -8.69 0.32
CA GLU A 381 21.12 -7.80 1.42
C GLU A 381 21.51 -6.40 0.93
N GLY A 382 21.43 -5.42 1.83
CA GLY A 382 21.77 -4.02 1.58
C GLY A 382 20.56 -3.14 1.27
N PRO A 383 20.79 -1.84 0.95
CA PRO A 383 19.72 -0.87 0.74
C PRO A 383 18.94 -1.13 -0.56
N GLY A 384 17.64 -0.83 -0.56
CA GLY A 384 16.79 -0.87 -1.77
C GLY A 384 16.89 0.39 -2.62
N TYR A 385 17.38 1.48 -2.01
CA TYR A 385 17.59 2.79 -2.66
C TYR A 385 18.98 3.31 -2.31
N VAL A 386 19.62 3.99 -3.27
CA VAL A 386 20.96 4.62 -3.14
C VAL A 386 20.95 6.02 -3.71
#